data_e91ada02d5831d27c19368bcce97c5b9
#
_entry.id   e91ada02d5831d27c19368bcce97c5b9
#
_cell.length_a   1.000
_cell.length_b   1.000
_cell.length_c   1.000
_cell.angle_alpha   90.00
_cell.angle_beta   90.00
_cell.angle_gamma   90.00
#
_symmetry.space_group_name_H-M   'P 1'
#
loop_
_entity.id
_entity.type
_entity.pdbx_description
1 polymer ?
#
loop_
_entity_poly.entity_id
_entity_poly.type
_entity_poly.pdbx_seq_one_letter_code
_entity_poly.pdbx_strand_id
1 'polypeptide(L)'
;MKKQNVTILLSGFCLSSLIALVAFLFLMAEKFGSHLLWESWGHSVPFPNLYKGLLLLIGGLLVFALKKKWGSLPRTSHELMEELQEEQTVTYRHTWRSLVLALIILVLGAGVGPEAALLGAVIAYSIWQADKLRYLEANRGQLKHLSLKDKLVRLFHPSQYLLTYPASQKGTDKKKRLFFIVNGLIIFVLLMRMTEQPSFITKLGDSQWQAAELVLILPLMLYGLLFGTVYR
;
A
#
# COMPACT_ATOMS: atom_id res chain seq x y z
N MET A 1 18.34 27.06 15.86
CA MET A 1 17.29 26.74 14.88
C MET A 1 17.67 25.64 13.86
N LYS A 2 18.88 25.65 13.24
CA LYS A 2 19.26 24.63 12.20
C LYS A 2 19.22 23.16 12.68
N LYS A 3 19.78 22.82 13.85
CA LYS A 3 19.81 21.40 14.36
C LYS A 3 18.42 20.78 14.61
N GLN A 4 17.42 21.58 14.92
CA GLN A 4 16.07 21.08 15.27
C GLN A 4 15.26 20.70 14.03
N ASN A 5 15.48 21.38 12.91
CA ASN A 5 14.86 20.99 11.62
C ASN A 5 15.45 19.69 11.09
N VAL A 6 16.72 19.41 11.36
CA VAL A 6 17.39 18.15 10.96
C VAL A 6 16.75 16.94 11.64
N THR A 7 16.43 17.01 12.93
CA THR A 7 15.79 15.87 13.63
C THR A 7 14.42 15.51 13.04
N ILE A 8 13.60 16.51 12.71
CA ILE A 8 12.29 16.27 12.11
C ILE A 8 12.43 15.74 10.69
N LEU A 9 13.38 16.28 9.91
CA LEU A 9 13.67 15.76 8.57
C LEU A 9 14.15 14.31 8.63
N LEU A 10 15.05 13.98 9.56
CA LEU A 10 15.54 12.62 9.76
C LEU A 10 14.40 11.67 10.18
N SER A 11 13.52 12.12 11.09
CA SER A 11 12.35 11.33 11.50
C SER A 11 11.40 11.08 10.33
N GLY A 12 11.15 12.09 9.51
CA GLY A 12 10.33 11.96 8.31
C GLY A 12 10.96 11.04 7.27
N PHE A 13 12.27 11.14 7.06
CA PHE A 13 13.03 10.24 6.22
C PHE A 13 12.91 8.78 6.69
N CYS A 14 13.08 8.51 7.98
CA CYS A 14 12.95 7.19 8.57
C CYS A 14 11.53 6.62 8.38
N LEU A 15 10.49 7.43 8.62
CA LEU A 15 9.11 7.01 8.46
C LEU A 15 8.74 6.75 6.99
N SER A 16 9.17 7.59 6.05
CA SER A 16 8.90 7.35 4.62
C SER A 16 9.64 6.12 4.09
N SER A 17 10.85 5.85 4.58
CA SER A 17 11.57 4.60 4.28
C SER A 17 10.87 3.37 4.85
N LEU A 18 10.28 3.48 6.05
CA LEU A 18 9.46 2.41 6.64
C LEU A 18 8.21 2.12 5.80
N ILE A 19 7.52 3.15 5.31
CA ILE A 19 6.34 2.99 4.45
C ILE A 19 6.74 2.29 3.14
N ALA A 20 7.86 2.70 2.53
CA ALA A 20 8.40 2.05 1.33
C ALA A 20 8.76 0.57 1.58
N LEU A 21 9.36 0.27 2.74
CA LEU A 21 9.67 -1.09 3.13
C LEU A 21 8.41 -1.94 3.33
N VAL A 22 7.37 -1.43 3.96
CA VAL A 22 6.09 -2.13 4.12
C VAL A 22 5.46 -2.44 2.77
N ALA A 23 5.45 -1.47 1.84
CA ALA A 23 4.94 -1.66 0.49
C ALA A 23 5.75 -2.75 -0.27
N PHE A 24 7.07 -2.70 -0.18
CA PHE A 24 7.96 -3.70 -0.76
C PHE A 24 7.71 -5.10 -0.20
N LEU A 25 7.66 -5.23 1.13
CA LEU A 25 7.41 -6.52 1.80
C LEU A 25 6.04 -7.09 1.44
N PHE A 26 5.03 -6.24 1.27
CA PHE A 26 3.71 -6.67 0.80
C PHE A 26 3.77 -7.31 -0.58
N LEU A 27 4.44 -6.66 -1.55
CA LEU A 27 4.60 -7.20 -2.91
C LEU A 27 5.42 -8.50 -2.91
N MET A 28 6.47 -8.58 -2.08
CA MET A 28 7.26 -9.80 -1.94
C MET A 28 6.42 -10.94 -1.36
N ALA A 29 5.64 -10.67 -0.32
CA ALA A 29 4.80 -11.66 0.32
C ALA A 29 3.68 -12.15 -0.62
N GLU A 30 3.09 -11.25 -1.41
CA GLU A 30 2.09 -11.59 -2.42
C GLU A 30 2.69 -12.51 -3.49
N LYS A 31 3.81 -12.11 -4.08
CA LYS A 31 4.49 -12.89 -5.11
C LYS A 31 4.92 -14.27 -4.61
N PHE A 32 5.56 -14.30 -3.43
CA PHE A 32 6.01 -15.56 -2.83
C PHE A 32 4.82 -16.47 -2.48
N GLY A 33 3.77 -15.91 -1.88
CA GLY A 33 2.56 -16.66 -1.53
C GLY A 33 1.83 -17.21 -2.76
N SER A 34 1.68 -16.40 -3.80
CA SER A 34 1.05 -16.82 -5.07
C SER A 34 1.88 -17.90 -5.76
N HIS A 35 3.20 -17.72 -5.88
CA HIS A 35 4.08 -18.74 -6.45
C HIS A 35 4.02 -20.06 -5.65
N LEU A 36 4.05 -20.00 -4.32
CA LEU A 36 3.99 -21.18 -3.47
C LEU A 36 2.68 -21.95 -3.65
N LEU A 37 1.54 -21.27 -3.63
CA LEU A 37 0.23 -21.91 -3.70
C LEU A 37 -0.12 -22.39 -5.11
N TRP A 38 0.15 -21.58 -6.13
CA TRP A 38 -0.34 -21.85 -7.49
C TRP A 38 0.65 -22.62 -8.34
N GLU A 39 1.95 -22.38 -8.17
CA GLU A 39 2.98 -23.06 -8.97
C GLU A 39 3.58 -24.24 -8.23
N SER A 40 4.20 -24.02 -7.05
CA SER A 40 4.94 -25.08 -6.37
C SER A 40 4.04 -26.21 -5.87
N TRP A 41 2.99 -25.89 -5.14
CA TRP A 41 2.07 -26.92 -4.63
C TRP A 41 1.07 -27.36 -5.68
N GLY A 42 0.58 -26.42 -6.52
CA GLY A 42 -0.39 -26.71 -7.56
C GLY A 42 0.07 -27.76 -8.58
N HIS A 43 1.36 -27.82 -8.87
CA HIS A 43 1.94 -28.84 -9.76
C HIS A 43 2.34 -30.14 -9.08
N SER A 44 2.52 -30.13 -7.76
CA SER A 44 3.01 -31.29 -7.00
C SER A 44 1.90 -32.28 -6.62
N VAL A 45 0.63 -31.91 -6.78
CA VAL A 45 -0.51 -32.77 -6.41
C VAL A 45 -1.03 -33.58 -7.58
N PRO A 46 -1.51 -34.84 -7.37
CA PRO A 46 -1.99 -35.71 -8.43
C PRO A 46 -3.25 -35.21 -9.12
N PHE A 47 -4.04 -34.37 -8.46
CA PHE A 47 -5.30 -33.78 -9.00
C PHE A 47 -5.27 -32.25 -8.94
N PRO A 48 -4.56 -31.55 -9.87
CA PRO A 48 -4.36 -30.11 -9.81
C PRO A 48 -5.64 -29.29 -9.85
N ASN A 49 -6.64 -29.73 -10.61
CA ASN A 49 -7.92 -29.03 -10.71
C ASN A 49 -8.75 -29.12 -9.42
N LEU A 50 -8.73 -30.29 -8.76
CA LEU A 50 -9.37 -30.47 -7.46
C LEU A 50 -8.69 -29.63 -6.39
N TYR A 51 -7.35 -29.60 -6.38
CA TYR A 51 -6.57 -28.75 -5.49
C TYR A 51 -6.93 -27.27 -5.64
N LYS A 52 -6.95 -26.75 -6.88
CA LYS A 52 -7.33 -25.36 -7.15
C LYS A 52 -8.76 -25.05 -6.69
N GLY A 53 -9.71 -25.95 -6.93
CA GLY A 53 -11.09 -25.82 -6.46
C GLY A 53 -11.19 -25.78 -4.93
N LEU A 54 -10.51 -26.69 -4.24
CA LEU A 54 -10.44 -26.70 -2.77
C LEU A 54 -9.75 -25.46 -2.19
N LEU A 55 -8.66 -25.02 -2.81
CA LEU A 55 -7.93 -23.80 -2.41
C LEU A 55 -8.86 -22.57 -2.48
N LEU A 56 -9.60 -22.41 -3.56
CA LEU A 56 -10.56 -21.31 -3.73
C LEU A 56 -11.71 -21.40 -2.71
N LEU A 57 -12.24 -22.60 -2.47
CA LEU A 57 -13.32 -22.80 -1.50
C LEU A 57 -12.85 -22.46 -0.07
N ILE A 58 -11.73 -23.04 0.37
CA ILE A 58 -11.17 -22.79 1.71
C ILE A 58 -10.77 -21.33 1.84
N GLY A 59 -10.14 -20.77 0.81
CA GLY A 59 -9.76 -19.37 0.75
C GLY A 59 -10.96 -18.43 0.85
N GLY A 60 -12.03 -18.71 0.11
CA GLY A 60 -13.28 -17.96 0.18
C GLY A 60 -13.93 -18.01 1.57
N LEU A 61 -13.95 -19.19 2.20
CA LEU A 61 -14.44 -19.35 3.57
C LEU A 61 -13.59 -18.57 4.58
N LEU A 62 -12.26 -18.60 4.43
CA LEU A 62 -11.33 -17.86 5.27
C LEU A 62 -11.57 -16.34 5.13
N VAL A 63 -11.65 -15.83 3.91
CA VAL A 63 -11.93 -14.42 3.63
C VAL A 63 -13.29 -14.00 4.22
N PHE A 64 -14.32 -14.84 4.05
CA PHE A 64 -15.63 -14.60 4.64
C PHE A 64 -15.57 -14.51 6.17
N ALA A 65 -14.89 -15.44 6.83
CA ALA A 65 -14.72 -15.44 8.29
C ALA A 65 -13.96 -14.20 8.80
N LEU A 66 -12.90 -13.82 8.08
CA LEU A 66 -12.12 -12.61 8.40
C LEU A 66 -12.94 -11.33 8.20
N LYS A 67 -13.70 -11.22 7.12
CA LYS A 67 -14.61 -10.08 6.89
C LYS A 67 -15.69 -10.00 7.97
N LYS A 68 -16.26 -11.12 8.40
CA LYS A 68 -17.22 -11.15 9.51
C LYS A 68 -16.62 -10.63 10.82
N LYS A 69 -15.33 -10.92 11.07
CA LYS A 69 -14.60 -10.48 12.29
C LYS A 69 -14.11 -9.05 12.22
N TRP A 70 -13.67 -8.59 11.03
CA TRP A 70 -12.99 -7.29 10.87
C TRP A 70 -13.87 -6.22 10.23
N GLY A 71 -15.10 -6.55 9.82
CA GLY A 71 -16.04 -5.61 9.21
C GLY A 71 -15.77 -5.36 7.74
N SER A 72 -16.02 -4.13 7.26
CA SER A 72 -15.92 -3.70 5.85
C SER A 72 -14.49 -3.56 5.32
N LEU A 73 -13.57 -4.43 5.75
CA LEU A 73 -12.21 -4.46 5.22
C LEU A 73 -12.10 -5.46 4.05
N PRO A 74 -11.12 -5.29 3.13
CA PRO A 74 -10.21 -4.14 3.00
C PRO A 74 -10.93 -2.90 2.46
N ARG A 75 -10.54 -1.73 2.93
CA ARG A 75 -11.06 -0.46 2.43
C ARG A 75 -10.48 -0.16 1.05
N THR A 76 -11.30 0.36 0.17
CA THR A 76 -10.87 0.78 -1.17
C THR A 76 -10.10 2.10 -1.12
N SER A 77 -9.26 2.35 -2.13
CA SER A 77 -8.59 3.65 -2.27
C SER A 77 -9.58 4.80 -2.48
N HIS A 78 -10.74 4.52 -3.09
CA HIS A 78 -11.81 5.50 -3.30
C HIS A 78 -12.42 5.95 -1.97
N GLU A 79 -12.84 5.01 -1.11
CA GLU A 79 -13.38 5.31 0.23
C GLU A 79 -12.40 6.14 1.08
N LEU A 80 -11.09 5.82 0.99
CA LEU A 80 -10.06 6.56 1.70
C LEU A 80 -9.86 7.97 1.15
N MET A 81 -10.01 8.17 -0.16
CA MET A 81 -9.92 9.48 -0.79
C MET A 81 -11.14 10.35 -0.48
N GLU A 82 -12.33 9.77 -0.44
CA GLU A 82 -13.55 10.47 -0.01
C GLU A 82 -13.42 10.92 1.44
N GLU A 83 -13.05 10.02 2.38
CA GLU A 83 -12.80 10.37 3.79
C GLU A 83 -11.75 11.49 3.90
N LEU A 84 -10.68 11.43 3.10
CA LEU A 84 -9.65 12.46 3.10
C LEU A 84 -10.17 13.83 2.61
N GLN A 85 -11.06 13.84 1.63
CA GLN A 85 -11.66 15.08 1.12
C GLN A 85 -12.65 15.70 2.11
N GLU A 86 -13.46 14.87 2.75
CA GLU A 86 -14.49 15.30 3.69
C GLU A 86 -13.91 15.69 5.06
N GLU A 87 -13.09 14.80 5.65
CA GLU A 87 -12.59 14.97 7.01
C GLU A 87 -11.19 15.58 7.10
N GLN A 88 -10.50 15.78 5.96
CA GLN A 88 -9.10 16.25 5.89
C GLN A 88 -8.11 15.33 6.63
N THR A 89 -8.54 14.16 7.01
CA THR A 89 -7.77 13.09 7.64
C THR A 89 -8.27 11.73 7.17
N VAL A 90 -7.59 10.65 7.56
CA VAL A 90 -8.01 9.27 7.25
C VAL A 90 -7.84 8.40 8.47
N THR A 91 -8.76 7.48 8.69
CA THR A 91 -8.67 6.50 9.75
C THR A 91 -7.65 5.42 9.42
N TYR A 92 -6.41 5.58 9.87
CA TYR A 92 -5.29 4.65 9.60
C TYR A 92 -5.15 3.51 10.63
N ARG A 93 -5.99 3.49 11.69
CA ARG A 93 -5.88 2.52 12.80
C ARG A 93 -5.94 1.06 12.36
N HIS A 94 -6.70 0.76 11.31
CA HIS A 94 -6.93 -0.60 10.82
C HIS A 94 -6.23 -0.91 9.49
N THR A 95 -5.37 -0.02 9.01
CA THR A 95 -4.67 -0.18 7.72
C THR A 95 -3.89 -1.49 7.62
N TRP A 96 -3.23 -1.92 8.70
CA TRP A 96 -2.51 -3.19 8.72
C TRP A 96 -3.43 -4.41 8.53
N ARG A 97 -4.67 -4.39 9.11
CA ARG A 97 -5.66 -5.45 8.90
C ARG A 97 -6.16 -5.47 7.47
N SER A 98 -6.38 -4.29 6.91
CA SER A 98 -6.73 -4.11 5.50
C SER A 98 -5.67 -4.70 4.58
N LEU A 99 -4.39 -4.42 4.84
CA LEU A 99 -3.27 -5.00 4.08
C LEU A 99 -3.19 -6.52 4.20
N VAL A 100 -3.30 -7.07 5.42
CA VAL A 100 -3.26 -8.52 5.63
C VAL A 100 -4.41 -9.21 4.90
N LEU A 101 -5.63 -8.67 4.98
CA LEU A 101 -6.78 -9.24 4.30
C LEU A 101 -6.63 -9.13 2.78
N ALA A 102 -6.15 -8.00 2.27
CA ALA A 102 -5.85 -7.81 0.85
C ALA A 102 -4.78 -8.79 0.37
N LEU A 103 -3.72 -9.00 1.15
CA LEU A 103 -2.68 -9.99 0.84
C LEU A 103 -3.26 -11.40 0.71
N ILE A 104 -4.10 -11.81 1.65
CA ILE A 104 -4.75 -13.13 1.62
C ILE A 104 -5.61 -13.26 0.35
N ILE A 105 -6.41 -12.25 0.04
CA ILE A 105 -7.28 -12.23 -1.15
C ILE A 105 -6.45 -12.33 -2.44
N LEU A 106 -5.35 -11.59 -2.53
CA LEU A 106 -4.46 -11.58 -3.70
C LEU A 106 -3.74 -12.92 -3.89
N VAL A 107 -3.17 -13.46 -2.81
CA VAL A 107 -2.46 -14.75 -2.82
C VAL A 107 -3.41 -15.90 -3.19
N LEU A 108 -4.69 -15.79 -2.86
CA LEU A 108 -5.74 -16.74 -3.27
C LEU A 108 -6.20 -16.57 -4.73
N GLY A 109 -5.57 -15.67 -5.49
CA GLY A 109 -5.78 -15.54 -6.93
C GLY A 109 -6.86 -14.54 -7.34
N ALA A 110 -7.18 -13.57 -6.50
CA ALA A 110 -8.05 -12.46 -6.94
C ALA A 110 -7.41 -11.70 -8.11
N GLY A 111 -8.15 -11.49 -9.19
CA GLY A 111 -7.70 -10.79 -10.39
C GLY A 111 -7.55 -9.27 -10.24
N VAL A 112 -7.34 -8.79 -9.01
CA VAL A 112 -7.10 -7.37 -8.70
C VAL A 112 -5.60 -7.17 -8.52
N GLY A 113 -5.04 -6.14 -9.14
CA GLY A 113 -3.61 -5.84 -8.98
C GLY A 113 -3.26 -5.45 -7.53
N PRO A 114 -2.11 -5.87 -7.02
CA PRO A 114 -1.65 -5.52 -5.67
C PRO A 114 -1.47 -4.01 -5.48
N GLU A 115 -1.34 -3.25 -6.57
CA GLU A 115 -1.19 -1.80 -6.57
C GLU A 115 -2.41 -1.10 -5.97
N ALA A 116 -3.62 -1.62 -6.24
CA ALA A 116 -4.86 -1.04 -5.72
C ALA A 116 -4.94 -1.13 -4.18
N ALA A 117 -4.53 -2.27 -3.61
CA ALA A 117 -4.46 -2.47 -2.16
C ALA A 117 -3.37 -1.61 -1.52
N LEU A 118 -2.21 -1.49 -2.17
CA LEU A 118 -1.09 -0.67 -1.70
C LEU A 118 -1.40 0.81 -1.73
N LEU A 119 -2.10 1.30 -2.76
CA LEU A 119 -2.41 2.73 -2.88
C LEU A 119 -3.17 3.22 -1.64
N GLY A 120 -4.22 2.52 -1.22
CA GLY A 120 -4.98 2.87 -0.02
C GLY A 120 -4.13 2.85 1.25
N ALA A 121 -3.27 1.84 1.40
CA ALA A 121 -2.38 1.74 2.56
C ALA A 121 -1.32 2.85 2.58
N VAL A 122 -0.72 3.17 1.44
CA VAL A 122 0.28 4.25 1.32
C VAL A 122 -0.34 5.60 1.65
N ILE A 123 -1.59 5.88 1.21
CA ILE A 123 -2.33 7.08 1.58
C ILE A 123 -2.50 7.14 3.11
N ALA A 124 -3.05 6.08 3.72
CA ALA A 124 -3.30 6.03 5.16
C ALA A 124 -2.00 6.19 5.99
N TYR A 125 -0.94 5.49 5.62
CA TYR A 125 0.36 5.62 6.30
C TYR A 125 1.05 6.96 6.07
N SER A 126 0.84 7.62 4.93
CA SER A 126 1.36 8.97 4.68
C SER A 126 0.70 10.01 5.58
N ILE A 127 -0.60 9.84 5.88
CA ILE A 127 -1.32 10.69 6.83
C ILE A 127 -0.86 10.42 8.25
N TRP A 128 -0.71 9.15 8.63
CA TRP A 128 -0.12 8.75 9.89
C TRP A 128 1.28 9.36 10.09
N GLN A 129 2.14 9.32 9.07
CA GLN A 129 3.45 9.98 9.09
C GLN A 129 3.32 11.48 9.32
N ALA A 130 2.40 12.15 8.65
CA ALA A 130 2.17 13.58 8.80
C ALA A 130 1.75 13.93 10.24
N ASP A 131 0.86 13.15 10.85
CA ASP A 131 0.40 13.33 12.23
C ASP A 131 1.53 13.09 13.24
N LYS A 132 2.39 12.10 13.01
CA LYS A 132 3.62 11.88 13.79
C LYS A 132 4.56 13.08 13.75
N LEU A 133 4.84 13.57 12.55
CA LEU A 133 5.76 14.70 12.39
C LEU A 133 5.20 15.98 13.04
N ARG A 134 3.89 16.22 12.96
CA ARG A 134 3.24 17.34 13.66
C ARG A 134 3.38 17.20 15.17
N TYR A 135 3.16 16.00 15.72
CA TYR A 135 3.36 15.76 17.15
C TYR A 135 4.81 16.07 17.59
N LEU A 136 5.80 15.56 16.84
CA LEU A 136 7.20 15.79 17.10
C LEU A 136 7.56 17.29 16.98
N GLU A 137 6.94 17.98 16.05
CA GLU A 137 7.12 19.42 15.85
C GLU A 137 6.55 20.25 17.01
N ALA A 138 5.34 19.93 17.46
CA ALA A 138 4.69 20.60 18.58
C ALA A 138 5.39 20.35 19.92
N ASN A 139 5.93 19.15 20.14
CA ASN A 139 6.55 18.75 21.41
C ASN A 139 8.09 18.80 21.40
N ARG A 140 8.68 19.62 20.53
CA ARG A 140 10.16 19.72 20.35
C ARG A 140 10.92 19.96 21.66
N GLY A 141 10.39 20.79 22.56
CA GLY A 141 11.00 21.10 23.84
C GLY A 141 11.20 19.87 24.73
N GLN A 142 10.14 19.08 24.86
CA GLN A 142 10.14 17.85 25.67
C GLN A 142 11.05 16.76 25.07
N LEU A 143 11.09 16.67 23.74
CA LEU A 143 11.89 15.66 23.04
C LEU A 143 13.40 15.78 23.26
N LYS A 144 13.90 16.97 23.58
CA LYS A 144 15.34 17.17 23.82
C LYS A 144 15.87 16.40 25.03
N HIS A 145 15.07 16.29 26.07
CA HIS A 145 15.43 15.66 27.36
C HIS A 145 15.15 14.15 27.40
N LEU A 146 14.58 13.57 26.34
CA LEU A 146 14.24 12.15 26.30
C LEU A 146 15.43 11.31 25.88
N SER A 147 15.48 10.07 26.43
CA SER A 147 16.38 9.01 25.99
C SER A 147 16.15 8.67 24.51
N LEU A 148 17.17 8.12 23.84
CA LEU A 148 17.04 7.62 22.46
C LEU A 148 15.96 6.57 22.34
N LYS A 149 15.84 5.66 23.33
CA LYS A 149 14.79 4.64 23.38
C LYS A 149 13.40 5.28 23.38
N ASP A 150 13.17 6.28 24.20
CA ASP A 150 11.87 6.96 24.29
C ASP A 150 11.53 7.76 23.02
N LYS A 151 12.56 8.32 22.36
CA LYS A 151 12.39 8.97 21.04
C LYS A 151 11.96 7.99 19.97
N LEU A 152 12.58 6.79 19.91
CA LEU A 152 12.24 5.74 18.97
C LEU A 152 10.83 5.19 19.23
N VAL A 153 10.49 4.95 20.51
CA VAL A 153 9.13 4.52 20.88
C VAL A 153 8.10 5.55 20.41
N ARG A 154 8.32 6.85 20.67
CA ARG A 154 7.39 7.89 20.23
C ARG A 154 7.32 8.02 18.71
N LEU A 155 8.41 7.77 17.99
CA LEU A 155 8.43 7.79 16.53
C LEU A 155 7.64 6.62 15.92
N PHE A 156 7.85 5.39 16.41
CA PHE A 156 7.31 4.19 15.79
C PHE A 156 6.01 3.69 16.41
N HIS A 157 5.58 4.21 17.57
CA HIS A 157 4.33 3.74 18.18
C HIS A 157 3.13 4.01 17.25
N PRO A 158 2.34 2.98 16.89
CA PRO A 158 1.35 3.09 15.81
C PRO A 158 0.14 3.96 16.16
N SER A 159 -0.28 4.01 17.43
CA SER A 159 -1.54 4.64 17.85
C SER A 159 -1.40 5.79 18.84
N GLN A 160 -0.21 6.02 19.38
CA GLN A 160 0.06 7.10 20.33
C GLN A 160 1.01 8.14 19.73
N TYR A 161 1.12 9.28 20.39
CA TYR A 161 2.03 10.36 19.98
C TYR A 161 1.71 10.87 18.57
N LEU A 162 0.43 11.17 18.34
CA LEU A 162 -0.11 11.67 17.09
C LEU A 162 -0.79 13.02 17.35
N LEU A 163 -0.65 13.95 16.43
CA LEU A 163 -1.37 15.21 16.41
C LEU A 163 -2.14 15.31 15.09
N THR A 164 -3.43 15.01 15.16
CA THR A 164 -4.32 15.07 14.00
C THR A 164 -4.44 16.50 13.49
N TYR A 165 -4.54 16.67 12.19
CA TYR A 165 -4.70 17.98 11.56
C TYR A 165 -6.09 18.54 11.86
N PRO A 166 -6.21 19.73 12.50
CA PRO A 166 -7.50 20.36 12.62
C PRO A 166 -7.89 21.00 11.28
N ALA A 167 -9.13 20.80 10.85
CA ALA A 167 -9.65 21.28 9.56
C ALA A 167 -9.46 22.79 9.31
N SER A 168 -9.20 23.58 10.36
CA SER A 168 -9.01 25.03 10.30
C SER A 168 -7.57 25.49 10.02
N GLN A 169 -6.57 24.60 10.03
CA GLN A 169 -5.16 24.97 9.84
C GLN A 169 -4.66 24.63 8.43
N LYS A 170 -3.98 25.58 7.79
CA LYS A 170 -3.31 25.37 6.49
C LYS A 170 -2.22 24.31 6.61
N GLY A 171 -2.26 23.34 5.68
CA GLY A 171 -1.47 22.12 5.66
C GLY A 171 0.04 22.28 5.78
N THR A 172 0.66 21.17 6.09
CA THR A 172 2.10 20.95 6.15
C THR A 172 2.80 21.54 4.91
N ASP A 173 3.98 22.12 5.11
CA ASP A 173 4.83 22.64 4.05
C ASP A 173 4.90 21.67 2.84
N LYS A 174 4.34 22.09 1.72
CA LYS A 174 4.25 21.30 0.48
C LYS A 174 5.63 20.74 0.07
N LYS A 175 6.71 21.53 0.30
CA LYS A 175 8.09 21.13 -0.02
C LYS A 175 8.56 19.94 0.83
N LYS A 176 8.28 19.95 2.14
CA LYS A 176 8.63 18.82 3.03
C LYS A 176 7.86 17.55 2.66
N ARG A 177 6.57 17.69 2.35
CA ARG A 177 5.73 16.58 1.92
C ARG A 177 6.25 15.95 0.62
N LEU A 178 6.57 16.78 -0.37
CA LEU A 178 7.15 16.31 -1.64
C LEU A 178 8.48 15.60 -1.39
N PHE A 179 9.35 16.14 -0.53
CA PHE A 179 10.62 15.51 -0.18
C PHE A 179 10.44 14.09 0.38
N PHE A 180 9.47 13.87 1.29
CA PHE A 180 9.22 12.54 1.86
C PHE A 180 8.62 11.57 0.86
N ILE A 181 7.76 12.05 -0.06
CA ILE A 181 7.22 11.23 -1.15
C ILE A 181 8.36 10.76 -2.07
N VAL A 182 9.21 11.69 -2.50
CA VAL A 182 10.37 11.37 -3.36
C VAL A 182 11.31 10.40 -2.66
N ASN A 183 11.61 10.60 -1.38
CA ASN A 183 12.42 9.67 -0.60
C ASN A 183 11.81 8.26 -0.57
N GLY A 184 10.52 8.15 -0.24
CA GLY A 184 9.82 6.85 -0.22
C GLY A 184 9.89 6.15 -1.56
N LEU A 185 9.67 6.89 -2.66
CA LEU A 185 9.76 6.37 -4.02
C LEU A 185 11.16 5.86 -4.35
N ILE A 186 12.21 6.63 -4.03
CA ILE A 186 13.61 6.23 -4.26
C ILE A 186 13.92 4.94 -3.51
N ILE A 187 13.59 4.86 -2.22
CA ILE A 187 13.83 3.65 -1.42
C ILE A 187 13.06 2.46 -1.98
N PHE A 188 11.80 2.65 -2.36
CA PHE A 188 10.99 1.59 -2.97
C PHE A 188 11.60 1.06 -4.26
N VAL A 189 12.02 1.94 -5.18
CA VAL A 189 12.66 1.57 -6.44
C VAL A 189 13.99 0.85 -6.20
N LEU A 190 14.79 1.30 -5.22
CA LEU A 190 16.04 0.63 -4.87
C LEU A 190 15.79 -0.79 -4.33
N LEU A 191 14.80 -0.97 -3.45
CA LEU A 191 14.42 -2.28 -2.93
C LEU A 191 13.93 -3.21 -4.04
N MET A 192 13.10 -2.69 -4.97
CA MET A 192 12.61 -3.46 -6.11
C MET A 192 13.74 -3.91 -7.04
N ARG A 193 14.75 -3.04 -7.28
CA ARG A 193 15.93 -3.40 -8.08
C ARG A 193 16.78 -4.50 -7.45
N MET A 194 16.89 -4.53 -6.12
CA MET A 194 17.66 -5.57 -5.42
C MET A 194 17.07 -6.98 -5.56
N THR A 195 15.80 -7.10 -5.92
CA THR A 195 15.10 -8.38 -6.02
C THR A 195 14.94 -8.90 -7.45
N GLU A 196 15.60 -8.26 -8.44
CA GLU A 196 15.54 -8.63 -9.88
C GLU A 196 14.11 -8.94 -10.35
N GLN A 197 13.15 -8.19 -9.85
CA GLN A 197 11.75 -8.41 -10.22
C GLN A 197 11.55 -8.00 -11.69
N PRO A 198 11.11 -8.90 -12.58
CA PRO A 198 10.61 -8.47 -13.87
C PRO A 198 9.42 -7.55 -13.60
N SER A 199 9.55 -6.29 -14.01
CA SER A 199 8.42 -5.37 -13.94
C SER A 199 7.29 -5.92 -14.81
N PHE A 200 6.04 -5.59 -14.47
CA PHE A 200 4.88 -5.89 -15.34
C PHE A 200 5.12 -5.41 -16.79
N ILE A 201 5.85 -4.30 -16.94
CA ILE A 201 6.26 -3.71 -18.23
C ILE A 201 7.21 -4.65 -19.00
N THR A 202 8.14 -5.36 -18.34
CA THR A 202 9.01 -6.33 -19.02
C THR A 202 8.28 -7.56 -19.52
N LYS A 203 7.25 -8.02 -18.81
CA LYS A 203 6.35 -9.08 -19.31
C LYS A 203 5.49 -8.64 -20.49
N LEU A 204 5.11 -7.37 -20.56
CA LEU A 204 4.45 -6.80 -21.74
C LEU A 204 5.43 -6.57 -22.90
N GLY A 205 6.72 -6.33 -22.62
CA GLY A 205 7.75 -6.10 -23.63
C GLY A 205 8.18 -7.34 -24.43
N ASP A 206 7.90 -8.55 -23.92
CA ASP A 206 8.14 -9.81 -24.62
C ASP A 206 7.06 -10.15 -25.66
N SER A 207 5.93 -9.44 -25.66
CA SER A 207 4.95 -9.55 -26.75
C SER A 207 5.49 -8.82 -27.98
N GLN A 208 5.86 -9.57 -29.01
CA GLN A 208 6.21 -9.02 -30.32
C GLN A 208 4.94 -8.43 -30.94
N TRP A 209 4.69 -7.17 -30.67
CA TRP A 209 3.60 -6.43 -31.30
C TRP A 209 3.83 -6.38 -32.81
N GLN A 210 2.99 -7.06 -33.58
CA GLN A 210 2.97 -6.93 -35.01
C GLN A 210 2.09 -5.73 -35.40
N ALA A 211 2.49 -5.00 -36.44
CA ALA A 211 1.73 -3.85 -36.91
C ALA A 211 0.27 -4.19 -37.26
N ALA A 212 -0.02 -5.46 -37.61
CA ALA A 212 -1.36 -5.98 -37.80
C ALA A 212 -2.24 -5.96 -36.53
N GLU A 213 -1.65 -5.98 -35.33
CA GLU A 213 -2.39 -5.96 -34.05
C GLU A 213 -2.90 -4.57 -33.70
N LEU A 214 -2.33 -3.51 -34.28
CA LEU A 214 -2.82 -2.13 -34.13
C LEU A 214 -4.26 -1.99 -34.65
N VAL A 215 -4.67 -2.81 -35.61
CA VAL A 215 -6.06 -2.84 -36.11
C VAL A 215 -7.05 -3.29 -35.02
N LEU A 216 -6.60 -4.08 -34.04
CA LEU A 216 -7.45 -4.54 -32.91
C LEU A 216 -7.69 -3.46 -31.84
N ILE A 217 -6.93 -2.38 -31.83
CA ILE A 217 -7.10 -1.28 -30.86
C ILE A 217 -8.46 -0.61 -31.03
N LEU A 218 -8.89 -0.37 -32.26
CA LEU A 218 -10.19 0.26 -32.56
C LEU A 218 -11.38 -0.58 -32.04
N PRO A 219 -11.52 -1.88 -32.34
CA PRO A 219 -12.60 -2.70 -31.79
C PRO A 219 -12.50 -2.86 -30.27
N LEU A 220 -11.31 -2.91 -29.67
CA LEU A 220 -11.13 -2.94 -28.22
C LEU A 220 -11.55 -1.63 -27.53
N MET A 221 -11.26 -0.48 -28.14
CA MET A 221 -11.74 0.82 -27.66
C MET A 221 -13.25 0.94 -27.76
N LEU A 222 -13.88 0.50 -28.87
CA LEU A 222 -15.33 0.47 -29.04
C LEU A 222 -15.98 -0.47 -28.02
N TYR A 223 -15.39 -1.64 -27.79
CA TYR A 223 -15.87 -2.59 -26.78
C TYR A 223 -15.82 -1.99 -25.37
N GLY A 224 -14.70 -1.35 -25.02
CA GLY A 224 -14.55 -0.66 -23.73
C GLY A 224 -15.54 0.49 -23.55
N LEU A 225 -15.81 1.26 -24.60
CA LEU A 225 -16.82 2.35 -24.60
C LEU A 225 -18.25 1.78 -24.41
N LEU A 226 -18.62 0.71 -25.12
CA LEU A 226 -19.92 0.05 -24.99
C LEU A 226 -20.12 -0.51 -23.57
N PHE A 227 -19.11 -1.18 -23.00
CA PHE A 227 -19.18 -1.67 -21.62
C PHE A 227 -19.25 -0.52 -20.61
N GLY A 228 -18.47 0.53 -20.78
CA GLY A 228 -18.49 1.70 -19.90
C GLY A 228 -19.82 2.47 -19.92
N THR A 229 -20.59 2.40 -21.01
CA THR A 229 -21.94 3.01 -21.09
C THR A 229 -23.04 2.15 -20.50
N VAL A 230 -22.88 0.82 -20.51
CA VAL A 230 -23.84 -0.14 -19.93
C VAL A 230 -23.74 -0.22 -18.40
N TYR A 231 -22.54 0.05 -17.83
CA TYR A 231 -22.29 -0.01 -16.38
C TYR A 231 -22.40 1.37 -15.67
N ARG A 232 -22.89 2.37 -16.35
CA ARG A 232 -23.17 3.69 -15.78
C ARG A 232 -24.64 3.79 -15.48
#